data_acb8e04aa147a8aacc2674a0a24044aa
#
_entry.id   acb8e04aa147a8aacc2674a0a24044aa
#
_cell.length_a   1.000
_cell.length_b   1.000
_cell.length_c   1.000
_cell.angle_alpha   90.00
_cell.angle_beta   90.00
_cell.angle_gamma   90.00
#
_symmetry.space_group_name_H-M   'P 1'
#
loop_
_entity.id
_entity.type
_entity.pdbx_description
1 polymer ?
#
loop_
_entity_poly.entity_id
_entity_poly.type
_entity_poly.pdbx_seq_one_letter_code
_entity_poly.pdbx_strand_id
1 'polypeptide(L)'
;ANLQGLSVRAAVAQMHASVSELLVHEHASLATAQRCSRIAAPTPLFSALLNYRHSAVSEELARSDAWQGIVMLSAEERTNYPLSLSVDDLGQRFQLKAQAVPTVGAERLCTYMQVALTQLVEALDASDERAMHTLCVLPAAERQQLLGFNAAQQPTTPPLTIAAMVEQQAARTPDAVAVQYE
;
A
#
# COMPACT_ATOMS: atom_id res chain seq x y z
N ALA A 1 1.28 -13.89 7.44
CA ALA A 1 2.20 -13.71 8.59
C ALA A 1 1.64 -12.64 9.52
N ASN A 2 1.72 -12.84 10.83
CA ASN A 2 1.40 -11.80 11.81
C ASN A 2 2.70 -11.09 12.19
N LEU A 3 2.83 -9.81 11.77
CA LEU A 3 4.04 -9.00 12.00
C LEU A 3 3.88 -8.04 13.19
N GLN A 4 2.76 -8.12 13.91
CA GLN A 4 2.44 -7.23 15.02
C GLN A 4 3.40 -7.44 16.19
N GLY A 5 4.00 -6.38 16.68
CA GLY A 5 4.95 -6.43 17.82
C GLY A 5 6.35 -6.92 17.49
N LEU A 6 6.65 -7.23 16.22
CA LEU A 6 7.99 -7.65 15.81
C LEU A 6 8.88 -6.46 15.48
N SER A 7 10.19 -6.61 15.76
CA SER A 7 11.19 -5.73 15.16
C SER A 7 11.29 -5.96 13.66
N VAL A 8 11.82 -4.99 12.92
CA VAL A 8 12.01 -5.10 11.46
C VAL A 8 12.80 -6.35 11.11
N ARG A 9 13.90 -6.62 11.82
CA ARG A 9 14.76 -7.80 11.61
C ARG A 9 13.99 -9.10 11.83
N ALA A 10 13.22 -9.19 12.92
CA ALA A 10 12.42 -10.37 13.22
C ALA A 10 11.30 -10.56 12.20
N ALA A 11 10.66 -9.47 11.75
CA ALA A 11 9.62 -9.51 10.72
C ALA A 11 10.15 -10.01 9.36
N VAL A 12 11.33 -9.55 8.93
CA VAL A 12 11.99 -10.01 7.70
C VAL A 12 12.35 -11.50 7.82
N ALA A 13 12.93 -11.92 8.93
CA ALA A 13 13.28 -13.33 9.17
C ALA A 13 12.03 -14.23 9.15
N GLN A 14 10.96 -13.81 9.80
CA GLN A 14 9.69 -14.55 9.80
C GLN A 14 9.08 -14.62 8.39
N MET A 15 9.11 -13.53 7.63
CA MET A 15 8.60 -13.52 6.26
C MET A 15 9.41 -14.47 5.37
N HIS A 16 10.74 -14.45 5.49
CA HIS A 16 11.62 -15.37 4.77
C HIS A 16 11.29 -16.85 5.09
N ALA A 17 11.13 -17.17 6.36
CA ALA A 17 10.74 -18.53 6.77
C ALA A 17 9.37 -18.93 6.19
N SER A 18 8.37 -18.03 6.24
CA SER A 18 7.04 -18.29 5.68
C SER A 18 7.06 -18.51 4.18
N VAL A 19 7.86 -17.73 3.43
CA VAL A 19 8.00 -17.90 1.97
C VAL A 19 8.71 -19.22 1.67
N SER A 20 9.76 -19.59 2.42
CA SER A 20 10.47 -20.85 2.27
C SER A 20 9.56 -22.06 2.52
N GLU A 21 8.67 -21.97 3.50
CA GLU A 21 7.65 -23.00 3.76
C GLU A 21 6.64 -23.11 2.61
N LEU A 22 6.20 -21.98 2.04
CA LEU A 22 5.28 -21.98 0.91
C LEU A 22 5.89 -22.62 -0.35
N LEU A 23 7.20 -22.53 -0.57
CA LEU A 23 7.87 -23.18 -1.72
C LEU A 23 7.68 -24.70 -1.73
N VAL A 24 7.53 -25.35 -0.57
CA VAL A 24 7.22 -26.79 -0.48
C VAL A 24 5.87 -27.10 -1.12
N HIS A 25 4.96 -26.12 -1.20
CA HIS A 25 3.60 -26.25 -1.70
C HIS A 25 3.37 -25.51 -3.04
N GLU A 26 4.42 -25.10 -3.74
CA GLU A 26 4.32 -24.28 -4.97
C GLU A 26 3.49 -24.92 -6.10
N HIS A 27 3.38 -26.25 -6.11
CA HIS A 27 2.57 -26.98 -7.09
C HIS A 27 1.07 -27.01 -6.77
N ALA A 28 0.64 -26.45 -5.63
CA ALA A 28 -0.78 -26.40 -5.28
C ALA A 28 -1.52 -25.44 -6.22
N SER A 29 -2.53 -25.97 -6.93
CA SER A 29 -3.27 -25.12 -7.88
C SER A 29 -4.13 -24.07 -7.18
N LEU A 30 -4.24 -22.88 -7.82
CA LEU A 30 -5.14 -21.83 -7.35
C LEU A 30 -6.60 -22.31 -7.24
N ALA A 31 -7.02 -23.20 -8.14
CA ALA A 31 -8.36 -23.79 -8.10
C ALA A 31 -8.60 -24.64 -6.83
N THR A 32 -7.56 -25.35 -6.36
CA THR A 32 -7.63 -26.08 -5.09
C THR A 32 -7.70 -25.11 -3.91
N ALA A 33 -6.87 -24.07 -3.90
CA ALA A 33 -6.92 -23.03 -2.88
C ALA A 33 -8.30 -22.35 -2.82
N GLN A 34 -8.89 -22.02 -3.99
CA GLN A 34 -10.22 -21.44 -4.09
C GLN A 34 -11.29 -22.35 -3.45
N ARG A 35 -11.27 -23.64 -3.76
CA ARG A 35 -12.24 -24.60 -3.18
C ARG A 35 -12.09 -24.73 -1.67
N CYS A 36 -10.86 -24.71 -1.16
CA CYS A 36 -10.57 -24.83 0.28
C CYS A 36 -10.88 -23.56 1.08
N SER A 37 -10.91 -22.39 0.42
CA SER A 37 -11.09 -21.09 1.07
C SER A 37 -12.50 -20.79 1.55
N ARG A 38 -13.51 -21.56 1.12
CA ARG A 38 -14.95 -21.29 1.31
C ARG A 38 -15.44 -19.98 0.65
N ILE A 39 -14.62 -19.35 -0.19
CA ILE A 39 -15.02 -18.17 -0.95
C ILE A 39 -15.67 -18.63 -2.25
N ALA A 40 -16.93 -18.27 -2.44
CA ALA A 40 -17.70 -18.68 -3.61
C ALA A 40 -17.20 -17.97 -4.88
N ALA A 41 -17.11 -18.72 -6.00
CA ALA A 41 -16.90 -18.14 -7.30
C ALA A 41 -18.09 -17.21 -7.68
N PRO A 42 -17.88 -16.10 -8.38
CA PRO A 42 -16.64 -15.68 -9.05
C PRO A 42 -15.70 -14.79 -8.20
N THR A 43 -15.90 -14.68 -6.88
CA THR A 43 -15.09 -13.83 -6.02
C THR A 43 -13.63 -14.32 -6.00
N PRO A 44 -12.64 -13.50 -6.39
CA PRO A 44 -11.25 -13.89 -6.37
C PRO A 44 -10.71 -13.98 -4.94
N LEU A 45 -9.69 -14.83 -4.71
CA LEU A 45 -9.02 -14.94 -3.42
C LEU A 45 -8.23 -13.69 -3.04
N PHE A 46 -7.74 -12.97 -4.02
CA PHE A 46 -6.94 -11.76 -3.86
C PHE A 46 -7.19 -10.80 -5.02
N SER A 47 -7.06 -9.51 -4.75
CA SER A 47 -7.23 -8.41 -5.71
C SER A 47 -5.92 -7.71 -6.04
N ALA A 48 -4.83 -8.10 -5.39
CA ALA A 48 -3.51 -7.53 -5.58
C ALA A 48 -2.48 -8.64 -5.78
N LEU A 49 -1.52 -8.40 -6.67
CA LEU A 49 -0.42 -9.31 -6.97
C LEU A 49 0.91 -8.59 -6.76
N LEU A 50 1.81 -9.20 -5.98
CA LEU A 50 3.22 -8.83 -5.92
C LEU A 50 4.03 -9.93 -6.59
N ASN A 51 4.77 -9.56 -7.63
CA ASN A 51 5.60 -10.49 -8.38
C ASN A 51 7.07 -10.08 -8.28
N TYR A 52 7.93 -10.98 -7.85
CA TYR A 52 9.37 -10.79 -7.84
C TYR A 52 10.00 -11.68 -8.92
N ARG A 53 10.79 -11.09 -9.80
CA ARG A 53 11.47 -11.78 -10.90
C ARG A 53 12.96 -11.54 -10.82
N HIS A 54 13.74 -12.62 -10.78
CA HIS A 54 15.16 -12.54 -10.92
C HIS A 54 15.52 -12.59 -12.40
N SER A 55 15.88 -11.44 -12.98
CA SER A 55 16.09 -11.27 -14.44
C SER A 55 17.57 -11.18 -14.84
N ALA A 56 18.50 -11.48 -13.93
CA ALA A 56 19.95 -11.44 -14.22
C ALA A 56 20.34 -12.31 -15.42
N VAL A 57 19.61 -13.42 -15.64
CA VAL A 57 19.80 -14.32 -16.79
C VAL A 57 19.40 -13.69 -18.13
N SER A 58 18.49 -12.71 -18.12
CA SER A 58 17.99 -12.09 -19.34
C SER A 58 19.04 -11.23 -20.05
N GLU A 59 19.99 -10.65 -19.33
CA GLU A 59 21.07 -9.85 -19.95
C GLU A 59 22.11 -10.73 -20.64
N GLU A 60 22.40 -11.92 -20.10
CA GLU A 60 23.30 -12.89 -20.79
C GLU A 60 22.64 -13.47 -22.03
N LEU A 61 21.34 -13.81 -21.98
CA LEU A 61 20.58 -14.21 -23.16
C LEU A 61 20.51 -13.10 -24.20
N ALA A 62 20.28 -11.85 -23.79
CA ALA A 62 20.24 -10.71 -24.72
C ALA A 62 21.59 -10.44 -25.42
N ARG A 63 22.69 -10.87 -24.82
CA ARG A 63 24.04 -10.80 -25.40
C ARG A 63 24.39 -12.03 -26.24
N SER A 64 23.54 -13.05 -26.29
CA SER A 64 23.82 -14.24 -27.09
C SER A 64 23.68 -13.94 -28.59
N ASP A 65 24.52 -14.56 -29.40
CA ASP A 65 24.47 -14.44 -30.87
C ASP A 65 23.12 -14.85 -31.47
N ALA A 66 22.31 -15.61 -30.72
CA ALA A 66 20.96 -16.00 -31.12
C ALA A 66 19.97 -14.81 -31.24
N TRP A 67 20.24 -13.68 -30.60
CA TRP A 67 19.44 -12.47 -30.66
C TRP A 67 20.02 -11.39 -31.56
N GLN A 68 21.12 -11.71 -32.29
CA GLN A 68 21.79 -10.76 -33.16
C GLN A 68 20.81 -10.27 -34.26
N GLY A 69 20.58 -8.97 -34.34
CA GLY A 69 19.64 -8.35 -35.30
C GLY A 69 18.18 -8.31 -34.83
N ILE A 70 17.86 -8.82 -33.65
CA ILE A 70 16.51 -8.71 -33.06
C ILE A 70 16.54 -7.63 -31.98
N VAL A 71 15.70 -6.61 -32.14
CA VAL A 71 15.51 -5.53 -31.15
C VAL A 71 14.10 -5.62 -30.60
N MET A 72 13.97 -5.84 -29.29
CA MET A 72 12.68 -5.78 -28.61
C MET A 72 12.28 -4.31 -28.49
N LEU A 73 11.24 -3.89 -29.21
CA LEU A 73 10.77 -2.51 -29.20
C LEU A 73 9.87 -2.22 -27.99
N SER A 74 9.02 -3.16 -27.64
CA SER A 74 8.16 -3.04 -26.47
C SER A 74 7.70 -4.41 -25.98
N ALA A 75 7.45 -4.53 -24.68
CA ALA A 75 6.78 -5.68 -24.09
C ALA A 75 5.68 -5.13 -23.15
N GLU A 76 4.44 -5.55 -23.39
CA GLU A 76 3.30 -5.18 -22.56
C GLU A 76 2.73 -6.45 -21.92
N GLU A 77 2.69 -6.48 -20.61
CA GLU A 77 2.07 -7.53 -19.82
C GLU A 77 0.78 -6.97 -19.21
N ARG A 78 -0.33 -7.65 -19.41
CA ARG A 78 -1.62 -7.26 -18.84
C ARG A 78 -2.11 -8.33 -17.88
N THR A 79 -2.69 -7.89 -16.79
CA THR A 79 -3.29 -8.74 -15.79
C THR A 79 -4.73 -8.28 -15.54
N ASN A 80 -5.58 -9.20 -15.11
CA ASN A 80 -6.96 -8.92 -14.72
C ASN A 80 -7.09 -8.51 -13.24
N TYR A 81 -5.98 -8.43 -12.51
CA TYR A 81 -6.00 -7.95 -11.13
C TYR A 81 -6.10 -6.43 -11.09
N PRO A 82 -6.90 -5.87 -10.17
CA PRO A 82 -7.01 -4.42 -9.99
C PRO A 82 -5.68 -3.75 -9.68
N LEU A 83 -4.75 -4.50 -9.06
CA LEU A 83 -3.44 -4.04 -8.68
C LEU A 83 -2.39 -5.12 -8.92
N SER A 84 -1.32 -4.78 -9.61
CA SER A 84 -0.14 -5.63 -9.76
C SER A 84 1.13 -4.78 -9.61
N LEU A 85 2.06 -5.26 -8.81
CA LEU A 85 3.39 -4.67 -8.63
C LEU A 85 4.44 -5.74 -8.92
N SER A 86 5.30 -5.49 -9.89
CA SER A 86 6.42 -6.36 -10.24
C SER A 86 7.72 -5.71 -9.82
N VAL A 87 8.59 -6.51 -9.22
CA VAL A 87 9.96 -6.16 -8.86
C VAL A 87 10.89 -7.02 -9.73
N ASP A 88 11.56 -6.38 -10.69
CA ASP A 88 12.56 -7.04 -11.53
C ASP A 88 13.93 -6.81 -10.90
N ASP A 89 14.57 -7.89 -10.47
CA ASP A 89 15.95 -7.91 -10.00
C ASP A 89 16.89 -8.07 -11.21
N LEU A 90 17.63 -7.03 -11.51
CA LEU A 90 18.59 -6.98 -12.62
C LEU A 90 20.04 -7.23 -12.13
N GLY A 91 20.22 -7.73 -10.92
CA GLY A 91 21.50 -8.04 -10.31
C GLY A 91 22.17 -6.83 -9.63
N GLN A 92 22.30 -5.69 -10.31
CA GLN A 92 22.89 -4.46 -9.77
C GLN A 92 21.85 -3.39 -9.41
N ARG A 93 20.60 -3.59 -9.82
CA ARG A 93 19.50 -2.65 -9.60
C ARG A 93 18.16 -3.38 -9.61
N PHE A 94 17.18 -2.79 -8.95
CA PHE A 94 15.80 -3.22 -9.02
C PHE A 94 15.00 -2.28 -9.93
N GLN A 95 14.07 -2.86 -10.68
CA GLN A 95 13.08 -2.11 -11.44
C GLN A 95 11.69 -2.40 -10.87
N LEU A 96 10.93 -1.35 -10.55
CA LEU A 96 9.55 -1.46 -10.10
C LEU A 96 8.61 -1.16 -11.27
N LYS A 97 7.64 -2.04 -11.50
CA LYS A 97 6.57 -1.85 -12.48
C LYS A 97 5.23 -2.05 -11.78
N ALA A 98 4.38 -1.04 -11.82
CA ALA A 98 3.04 -1.14 -11.28
C ALA A 98 2.00 -1.06 -12.39
N GLN A 99 0.97 -1.89 -12.27
CA GLN A 99 -0.27 -1.79 -13.04
C GLN A 99 -1.41 -1.65 -12.03
N ALA A 100 -2.24 -0.65 -12.22
CA ALA A 100 -3.34 -0.37 -11.33
C ALA A 100 -4.53 0.19 -12.09
N VAL A 101 -5.71 0.00 -11.53
CA VAL A 101 -6.89 0.73 -12.01
C VAL A 101 -6.68 2.24 -11.90
N PRO A 102 -7.25 3.06 -12.80
CA PRO A 102 -6.96 4.50 -12.86
C PRO A 102 -7.18 5.24 -11.54
N THR A 103 -8.10 4.77 -10.70
CA THR A 103 -8.43 5.39 -9.41
C THR A 103 -7.32 5.26 -8.35
N VAL A 104 -6.40 4.30 -8.50
CA VAL A 104 -5.33 4.06 -7.53
C VAL A 104 -4.04 4.78 -7.92
N GLY A 105 -3.70 4.82 -9.20
CA GLY A 105 -2.47 5.43 -9.72
C GLY A 105 -1.24 4.52 -9.58
N ALA A 106 -0.71 4.03 -10.70
CA ALA A 106 0.42 3.10 -10.72
C ALA A 106 1.72 3.74 -10.18
N GLU A 107 1.98 5.00 -10.52
CA GLU A 107 3.15 5.74 -10.06
C GLU A 107 3.18 5.88 -8.54
N ARG A 108 2.03 6.18 -7.93
CA ARG A 108 1.88 6.27 -6.48
C ARG A 108 2.26 4.97 -5.77
N LEU A 109 1.90 3.82 -6.34
CA LEU A 109 2.28 2.52 -5.80
C LEU A 109 3.78 2.24 -5.86
N CYS A 110 4.43 2.57 -6.98
CA CYS A 110 5.88 2.49 -7.08
C CYS A 110 6.55 3.38 -6.02
N THR A 111 6.04 4.59 -5.81
CA THR A 111 6.56 5.50 -4.79
C THR A 111 6.40 4.94 -3.38
N TYR A 112 5.25 4.35 -3.05
CA TYR A 112 5.03 3.70 -1.75
C TYR A 112 5.99 2.54 -1.53
N MET A 113 6.18 1.69 -2.54
CA MET A 113 7.12 0.58 -2.44
C MET A 113 8.54 1.07 -2.25
N GLN A 114 8.95 2.12 -2.98
CA GLN A 114 10.27 2.70 -2.84
C GLN A 114 10.50 3.26 -1.42
N VAL A 115 9.55 4.01 -0.87
CA VAL A 115 9.62 4.53 0.50
C VAL A 115 9.70 3.38 1.51
N ALA A 116 8.86 2.36 1.35
CA ALA A 116 8.86 1.19 2.24
C ALA A 116 10.20 0.45 2.22
N LEU A 117 10.75 0.19 1.03
CA LEU A 117 12.04 -0.48 0.87
C LEU A 117 13.19 0.35 1.47
N THR A 118 13.21 1.66 1.24
CA THR A 118 14.21 2.55 1.83
C THR A 118 14.17 2.49 3.35
N GLN A 119 12.98 2.61 3.94
CA GLN A 119 12.79 2.53 5.39
C GLN A 119 13.21 1.17 5.98
N LEU A 120 12.90 0.07 5.26
CA LEU A 120 13.32 -1.28 5.67
C LEU A 120 14.84 -1.41 5.67
N VAL A 121 15.51 -0.97 4.60
CA VAL A 121 16.96 -1.03 4.48
C VAL A 121 17.64 -0.20 5.56
N GLU A 122 17.19 1.04 5.76
CA GLU A 122 17.70 1.93 6.81
C GLU A 122 17.57 1.30 8.22
N ALA A 123 16.42 0.69 8.52
CA ALA A 123 16.19 0.04 9.80
C ALA A 123 17.05 -1.22 9.99
N LEU A 124 17.31 -1.98 8.92
CA LEU A 124 18.17 -3.16 8.98
C LEU A 124 19.66 -2.78 9.12
N ASP A 125 20.09 -1.71 8.44
CA ASP A 125 21.47 -1.21 8.46
C ASP A 125 21.83 -0.59 9.82
N ALA A 126 20.90 0.20 10.37
CA ALA A 126 21.07 0.80 11.70
C ALA A 126 21.19 -0.21 12.83
N SER A 127 20.89 -1.49 12.58
CA SER A 127 20.90 -2.57 13.58
C SER A 127 20.05 -2.25 14.83
N ASP A 128 19.10 -1.35 14.69
CA ASP A 128 18.18 -1.00 15.76
C ASP A 128 17.03 -2.04 15.84
N GLU A 129 16.43 -2.16 17.02
CA GLU A 129 15.27 -3.02 17.26
C GLU A 129 13.96 -2.30 16.91
N ARG A 130 14.00 -1.45 15.88
CA ARG A 130 12.84 -0.67 15.42
C ARG A 130 11.65 -1.59 15.14
N ALA A 131 10.50 -1.26 15.71
CA ALA A 131 9.30 -2.04 15.51
C ALA A 131 8.76 -1.86 14.09
N MET A 132 8.35 -2.95 13.45
CA MET A 132 7.87 -2.96 12.06
C MET A 132 6.73 -1.96 11.80
N HIS A 133 5.83 -1.78 12.78
CA HIS A 133 4.69 -0.88 12.64
C HIS A 133 5.06 0.62 12.65
N THR A 134 6.30 0.98 13.01
CA THR A 134 6.78 2.38 13.00
C THR A 134 7.28 2.83 11.65
N LEU A 135 7.46 1.90 10.70
CA LEU A 135 7.87 2.25 9.35
C LEU A 135 6.75 3.00 8.63
N CYS A 136 7.09 4.13 8.05
CA CYS A 136 6.16 4.94 7.29
C CYS A 136 6.28 4.61 5.80
N VAL A 137 5.18 4.23 5.16
CA VAL A 137 5.15 3.95 3.72
C VAL A 137 4.67 5.15 2.90
N LEU A 138 4.20 6.21 3.57
CA LEU A 138 3.70 7.41 2.91
C LEU A 138 4.85 8.36 2.56
N PRO A 139 4.92 8.86 1.33
CA PRO A 139 5.81 9.96 0.97
C PRO A 139 5.56 11.21 1.82
N ALA A 140 6.62 11.95 2.12
CA ALA A 140 6.53 13.14 2.98
C ALA A 140 5.50 14.17 2.49
N ALA A 141 5.42 14.40 1.18
CA ALA A 141 4.45 15.33 0.59
C ALA A 141 2.99 14.88 0.82
N GLU A 142 2.71 13.59 0.64
CA GLU A 142 1.36 13.05 0.87
C GLU A 142 0.99 13.08 2.36
N ARG A 143 1.94 12.76 3.23
CA ARG A 143 1.75 12.89 4.66
C ARG A 143 1.40 14.32 5.08
N GLN A 144 2.10 15.31 4.52
CA GLN A 144 1.80 16.73 4.76
C GLN A 144 0.41 17.12 4.24
N GLN A 145 0.02 16.62 3.07
CA GLN A 145 -1.31 16.84 2.52
C GLN A 145 -2.42 16.30 3.45
N LEU A 146 -2.26 15.07 3.95
CA LEU A 146 -3.21 14.46 4.90
C LEU A 146 -3.29 15.24 6.21
N LEU A 147 -2.15 15.71 6.73
CA LEU A 147 -2.13 16.58 7.91
C LEU A 147 -2.82 17.92 7.64
N GLY A 148 -2.65 18.47 6.42
CA GLY A 148 -3.35 19.69 5.99
C GLY A 148 -4.87 19.54 5.96
N PHE A 149 -5.40 18.41 5.54
CA PHE A 149 -6.84 18.13 5.59
C PHE A 149 -7.37 18.10 7.03
N ASN A 150 -6.56 17.64 7.99
CA ASN A 150 -6.92 17.61 9.41
C ASN A 150 -6.66 18.95 10.11
N ALA A 151 -5.87 19.85 9.51
CA ALA A 151 -5.56 21.15 10.08
C ALA A 151 -6.64 22.21 9.81
N ALA A 152 -7.75 21.86 9.17
CA ALA A 152 -8.92 22.71 9.08
C ALA A 152 -9.49 22.91 10.50
N GLN A 153 -8.88 23.83 11.25
CA GLN A 153 -9.43 24.31 12.52
C GLN A 153 -10.73 25.05 12.19
N GLN A 154 -11.82 24.34 12.27
CA GLN A 154 -13.06 25.06 12.52
C GLN A 154 -12.88 25.78 13.87
N PRO A 155 -13.14 27.11 13.96
CA PRO A 155 -13.13 27.76 15.23
C PRO A 155 -14.12 26.99 16.14
N THR A 156 -13.55 26.26 17.09
CA THR A 156 -14.36 25.60 18.10
C THR A 156 -15.09 26.73 18.87
N THR A 157 -16.36 26.92 18.55
CA THR A 157 -17.24 27.70 19.44
C THR A 157 -17.04 27.11 20.83
N PRO A 158 -16.78 27.94 21.85
CA PRO A 158 -16.63 27.44 23.21
C PRO A 158 -17.77 26.45 23.52
N PRO A 159 -17.54 25.35 24.24
CA PRO A 159 -18.56 24.37 24.50
C PRO A 159 -19.67 25.03 25.34
N LEU A 160 -20.67 25.58 24.66
CA LEU A 160 -21.85 26.10 25.25
C LEU A 160 -22.86 24.95 25.36
N THR A 161 -23.54 24.87 26.50
CA THR A 161 -24.72 24.00 26.61
C THR A 161 -25.81 24.49 25.67
N ILE A 162 -26.73 23.62 25.26
CA ILE A 162 -27.89 24.03 24.44
C ILE A 162 -28.66 25.15 25.11
N ALA A 163 -28.84 25.06 26.45
CA ALA A 163 -29.51 26.12 27.24
C ALA A 163 -28.77 27.46 27.10
N ALA A 164 -27.44 27.46 27.27
CA ALA A 164 -26.65 28.69 27.12
C ALA A 164 -26.70 29.25 25.70
N MET A 165 -26.78 28.42 24.67
CA MET A 165 -26.97 28.88 23.29
C MET A 165 -28.33 29.54 23.07
N VAL A 166 -29.40 29.00 23.66
CA VAL A 166 -30.74 29.59 23.60
C VAL A 166 -30.77 30.90 24.34
N GLU A 167 -30.22 30.97 25.57
CA GLU A 167 -30.13 32.20 26.36
C GLU A 167 -29.34 33.30 25.63
N GLN A 168 -28.21 32.93 25.01
CA GLN A 168 -27.43 33.85 24.23
C GLN A 168 -28.20 34.37 23.00
N GLN A 169 -28.95 33.52 22.32
CA GLN A 169 -29.77 33.93 21.18
C GLN A 169 -30.91 34.82 21.62
N ALA A 170 -31.60 34.51 22.74
CA ALA A 170 -32.67 35.33 23.31
C ALA A 170 -32.15 36.72 23.71
N ALA A 171 -30.96 36.80 24.30
CA ALA A 171 -30.30 38.07 24.61
C ALA A 171 -29.95 38.90 23.37
N ARG A 172 -29.62 38.28 22.26
CA ARG A 172 -29.29 38.98 20.99
C ARG A 172 -30.51 39.49 20.24
N THR A 173 -31.62 38.78 20.33
CA THR A 173 -32.88 39.09 19.60
C THR A 173 -34.09 38.90 20.51
N PRO A 174 -34.25 39.74 21.56
CA PRO A 174 -35.26 39.54 22.61
C PRO A 174 -36.71 39.60 22.10
N ASP A 175 -36.95 40.35 21.04
CA ASP A 175 -38.30 40.54 20.47
C ASP A 175 -38.60 39.57 19.31
N ALA A 176 -37.68 38.64 18.99
CA ALA A 176 -37.90 37.66 17.93
C ALA A 176 -38.82 36.53 18.41
N VAL A 177 -39.71 36.09 17.52
CA VAL A 177 -40.60 34.96 17.81
C VAL A 177 -39.75 33.70 17.90
N ALA A 178 -39.72 33.05 19.05
CA ALA A 178 -38.96 31.83 19.29
C ALA A 178 -39.67 30.57 18.77
N VAL A 179 -40.99 30.52 18.89
CA VAL A 179 -41.84 29.40 18.43
C VAL A 179 -43.18 29.98 17.97
N GLN A 180 -43.66 29.52 16.82
CA GLN A 180 -45.00 29.82 16.33
C GLN A 180 -45.73 28.49 16.15
N TYR A 181 -46.94 28.40 16.64
CA TYR A 181 -47.82 27.26 16.49
C TYR A 181 -49.07 27.72 15.74
N GLU A 182 -49.48 27.00 14.69
CA GLU A 182 -50.72 27.12 13.96
C GLU A 182 -51.76 26.14 14.49
#